data_a29349d06bec0b96923602f081298d5a
#
_entry.id   a29349d06bec0b96923602f081298d5a
#
_cell.length_a   1.000
_cell.length_b   1.000
_cell.length_c   1.000
_cell.angle_alpha   90.00
_cell.angle_beta   90.00
_cell.angle_gamma   90.00
#
_symmetry.space_group_name_H-M   'P 1'
#
loop_
_entity.id
_entity.type
_entity.pdbx_description
1 polymer ?
#
loop_
_entity_poly.entity_id
_entity_poly.type
_entity_poly.pdbx_seq_one_letter_code
_entity_poly.pdbx_strand_id
1 'polypeptide(L)'
;MTTHFFTDTAVLLKRSLRHILRSPDTIITTAVTPIAMLLLFVYVFGGAIHVGGGKYVNYLLPGILLITVASGIAYTAFRLFTDVSGGIFERFQSMPIARSAVLWGHVLTSVVANLISLALVVLVAVAMGFRSGAGVLAWVAVLGLLVLFTLALTWLAVIPGLTAKSVDGVSGFSYPLIFLPFISSAFVPTSGMPGPVRWFAQHQPVTSIVNTIRDLYAEQPVGDDGWIALAWCVGLLLVGYALAMRTYHRKIA
;
A
#
# COMPACT_ATOMS: atom_id res chain seq x y z
N MET A 1 30.03 -11.78 8.27
CA MET A 1 28.94 -11.16 9.07
C MET A 1 27.54 -11.35 8.49
N THR A 2 27.31 -12.36 7.65
CA THR A 2 26.02 -12.58 6.95
C THR A 2 25.19 -13.73 7.51
N THR A 3 25.66 -14.46 8.51
CA THR A 3 25.07 -15.69 9.01
C THR A 3 23.79 -15.50 9.84
N HIS A 4 23.48 -14.29 10.31
CA HIS A 4 22.32 -14.05 11.19
C HIS A 4 21.22 -13.19 10.59
N PHE A 5 21.37 -12.70 9.34
CA PHE A 5 20.41 -11.79 8.72
C PHE A 5 18.96 -12.31 8.76
N PHE A 6 18.72 -13.55 8.36
CA PHE A 6 17.37 -14.13 8.36
C PHE A 6 16.83 -14.33 9.77
N THR A 7 17.68 -14.78 10.70
CA THR A 7 17.29 -14.98 12.10
C THR A 7 16.97 -13.64 12.77
N ASP A 8 17.82 -12.63 12.58
CA ASP A 8 17.61 -11.28 13.14
C ASP A 8 16.34 -10.65 12.59
N THR A 9 16.13 -10.74 11.27
CA THR A 9 14.91 -10.23 10.62
C THR A 9 13.66 -10.94 11.15
N ALA A 10 13.71 -12.26 11.32
CA ALA A 10 12.58 -13.05 11.86
C ALA A 10 12.26 -12.68 13.31
N VAL A 11 13.27 -12.47 14.15
CA VAL A 11 13.09 -12.05 15.55
C VAL A 11 12.46 -10.66 15.62
N LEU A 12 12.97 -9.70 14.82
CA LEU A 12 12.45 -8.33 14.75
C LEU A 12 11.01 -8.32 14.23
N LEU A 13 10.73 -9.10 13.19
CA LEU A 13 9.38 -9.27 12.65
C LEU A 13 8.42 -9.83 13.72
N LYS A 14 8.80 -10.92 14.40
CA LYS A 14 7.98 -11.53 15.46
C LYS A 14 7.68 -10.55 16.60
N ARG A 15 8.67 -9.75 17.02
CA ARG A 15 8.49 -8.70 18.01
C ARG A 15 7.49 -7.65 17.53
N SER A 16 7.64 -7.16 16.31
CA SER A 16 6.79 -6.12 15.73
C SER A 16 5.37 -6.61 15.49
N LEU A 17 5.19 -7.86 15.03
CA LEU A 17 3.87 -8.49 14.88
C LEU A 17 3.14 -8.61 16.21
N ARG A 18 3.84 -9.03 17.27
CA ARG A 18 3.23 -9.05 18.62
C ARG A 18 2.80 -7.66 19.08
N HIS A 19 3.56 -6.63 18.73
CA HIS A 19 3.19 -5.26 19.05
C HIS A 19 1.92 -4.83 18.29
N ILE A 20 1.82 -5.11 16.98
CA ILE A 20 0.64 -4.80 16.18
C ILE A 20 -0.61 -5.52 16.71
N LEU A 21 -0.50 -6.81 17.04
CA LEU A 21 -1.62 -7.58 17.56
C LEU A 21 -2.07 -7.12 18.97
N ARG A 22 -1.17 -6.51 19.74
CA ARG A 22 -1.47 -5.95 21.06
C ARG A 22 -1.89 -4.47 21.02
N SER A 23 -1.69 -3.80 19.89
CA SER A 23 -2.09 -2.42 19.67
C SER A 23 -3.01 -2.36 18.45
N PRO A 24 -4.29 -2.76 18.60
CA PRO A 24 -5.26 -2.75 17.50
C PRO A 24 -5.49 -1.35 16.93
N ASP A 25 -5.15 -0.31 17.69
CA ASP A 25 -5.27 1.10 17.29
C ASP A 25 -4.65 1.39 15.93
N THR A 26 -3.50 0.77 15.63
CA THR A 26 -2.82 0.94 14.34
C THR A 26 -3.67 0.41 13.18
N ILE A 27 -4.21 -0.81 13.33
CA ILE A 27 -5.03 -1.46 12.29
C ILE A 27 -6.34 -0.68 12.14
N ILE A 28 -6.96 -0.30 13.25
CA ILE A 28 -8.18 0.49 13.26
C ILE A 28 -7.94 1.83 12.55
N THR A 29 -6.89 2.56 12.92
CA THR A 29 -6.59 3.88 12.33
C THR A 29 -6.32 3.78 10.83
N THR A 30 -5.63 2.76 10.35
CA THR A 30 -5.33 2.59 8.93
C THR A 30 -6.51 2.08 8.12
N ALA A 31 -7.44 1.34 8.73
CA ALA A 31 -8.62 0.77 8.06
C ALA A 31 -9.85 1.69 8.13
N VAL A 32 -9.99 2.51 9.17
CA VAL A 32 -11.18 3.36 9.38
C VAL A 32 -11.40 4.33 8.20
N THR A 33 -10.36 5.02 7.75
CA THR A 33 -10.48 5.97 6.64
C THR A 33 -10.92 5.31 5.33
N PRO A 34 -10.28 4.23 4.84
CA PRO A 34 -10.75 3.52 3.66
C PRO A 34 -12.15 2.94 3.81
N ILE A 35 -12.49 2.40 4.99
CA ILE A 35 -13.84 1.87 5.25
C ILE A 35 -14.87 3.00 5.23
N ALA A 36 -14.60 4.13 5.87
CA ALA A 36 -15.49 5.29 5.84
C ALA A 36 -15.67 5.81 4.40
N MET A 37 -14.60 5.84 3.60
CA MET A 37 -14.69 6.17 2.18
C MET A 37 -15.52 5.16 1.40
N LEU A 38 -15.32 3.86 1.63
CA LEU A 38 -16.11 2.81 0.99
C LEU A 38 -17.61 3.00 1.29
N LEU A 39 -17.95 3.23 2.56
CA LEU A 39 -19.34 3.48 2.98
C LEU A 39 -19.90 4.74 2.32
N LEU A 40 -19.15 5.84 2.38
CA LEU A 40 -19.56 7.11 1.78
C LEU A 40 -19.83 6.97 0.28
N PHE A 41 -18.89 6.41 -0.46
CA PHE A 41 -19.02 6.29 -1.91
C PHE A 41 -20.16 5.33 -2.30
N VAL A 42 -20.34 4.23 -1.61
CA VAL A 42 -21.38 3.27 -1.95
C VAL A 42 -22.77 3.77 -1.57
N TYR A 43 -22.96 4.32 -0.38
CA TYR A 43 -24.29 4.70 0.11
C TYR A 43 -24.69 6.13 -0.26
N VAL A 44 -23.74 7.06 -0.33
CA VAL A 44 -24.06 8.47 -0.66
C VAL A 44 -23.96 8.71 -2.17
N PHE A 45 -22.91 8.23 -2.81
CA PHE A 45 -22.67 8.50 -4.25
C PHE A 45 -23.10 7.35 -5.16
N GLY A 46 -23.29 6.13 -4.65
CA GLY A 46 -23.58 4.94 -5.45
C GLY A 46 -24.87 5.03 -6.26
N GLY A 47 -25.85 5.84 -5.82
CA GLY A 47 -27.07 6.10 -6.58
C GLY A 47 -26.90 7.10 -7.73
N ALA A 48 -25.87 7.95 -7.67
CA ALA A 48 -25.60 8.99 -8.66
C ALA A 48 -24.57 8.57 -9.72
N ILE A 49 -23.70 7.61 -9.38
CA ILE A 49 -22.61 7.18 -10.27
C ILE A 49 -23.01 5.89 -10.99
N HIS A 50 -23.20 5.96 -12.29
CA HIS A 50 -23.54 4.82 -13.13
C HIS A 50 -22.26 4.26 -13.79
N VAL A 51 -21.91 3.02 -13.43
CA VAL A 51 -20.73 2.31 -13.92
C VAL A 51 -21.13 1.03 -14.67
N GLY A 52 -21.75 1.18 -15.84
CA GLY A 52 -21.88 0.07 -16.79
C GLY A 52 -22.59 -1.21 -16.32
N GLY A 53 -23.63 -1.13 -15.43
CA GLY A 53 -24.53 -2.26 -15.19
C GLY A 53 -24.20 -3.19 -14.02
N GLY A 54 -23.20 -2.90 -13.21
CA GLY A 54 -22.85 -3.63 -11.98
C GLY A 54 -23.12 -2.85 -10.69
N LYS A 55 -23.00 -3.52 -9.54
CA LYS A 55 -23.01 -2.81 -8.26
C LYS A 55 -21.77 -1.91 -8.16
N TYR A 56 -21.95 -0.64 -7.76
CA TYR A 56 -20.86 0.33 -7.66
C TYR A 56 -19.74 -0.13 -6.70
N VAL A 57 -20.06 -0.91 -5.66
CA VAL A 57 -19.06 -1.49 -4.76
C VAL A 57 -18.04 -2.37 -5.50
N ASN A 58 -18.46 -3.10 -6.53
CA ASN A 58 -17.54 -3.96 -7.31
C ASN A 58 -16.56 -3.11 -8.14
N TYR A 59 -17.04 -1.98 -8.66
CA TYR A 59 -16.22 -1.04 -9.41
C TYR A 59 -15.21 -0.31 -8.52
N LEU A 60 -15.64 0.11 -7.34
CA LEU A 60 -14.94 0.97 -6.41
C LEU A 60 -13.85 0.24 -5.60
N LEU A 61 -14.09 -1.04 -5.26
CA LEU A 61 -13.26 -1.78 -4.31
C LEU A 61 -11.76 -1.75 -4.63
N PRO A 62 -11.30 -1.96 -5.88
CA PRO A 62 -9.87 -1.89 -6.19
C PRO A 62 -9.23 -0.54 -5.80
N GLY A 63 -9.92 0.57 -6.06
CA GLY A 63 -9.45 1.90 -5.67
C GLY A 63 -9.34 2.08 -4.16
N ILE A 64 -10.32 1.59 -3.40
CA ILE A 64 -10.30 1.61 -1.93
C ILE A 64 -9.15 0.76 -1.38
N LEU A 65 -8.86 -0.38 -2.00
CA LEU A 65 -7.71 -1.21 -1.61
C LEU A 65 -6.39 -0.45 -1.78
N LEU A 66 -6.22 0.31 -2.85
CA LEU A 66 -5.02 1.11 -3.04
C LEU A 66 -4.92 2.27 -2.04
N ILE A 67 -6.04 2.93 -1.70
CA ILE A 67 -6.07 3.93 -0.61
C ILE A 67 -5.70 3.28 0.73
N THR A 68 -6.17 2.05 0.98
CA THR A 68 -5.81 1.31 2.20
C THR A 68 -4.29 1.10 2.28
N VAL A 69 -3.68 0.67 1.19
CA VAL A 69 -2.21 0.52 1.10
C VAL A 69 -1.52 1.87 1.35
N ALA A 70 -1.96 2.94 0.68
CA ALA A 70 -1.37 4.27 0.84
C ALA A 70 -1.46 4.78 2.29
N SER A 71 -2.59 4.57 2.96
CA SER A 71 -2.80 4.95 4.37
C SER A 71 -1.88 4.17 5.32
N GLY A 72 -1.72 2.87 5.10
CA GLY A 72 -0.83 2.05 5.91
C GLY A 72 0.65 2.40 5.72
N ILE A 73 1.03 2.83 4.52
CA ILE A 73 2.38 3.27 4.20
C ILE A 73 2.69 4.63 4.85
N ALA A 74 1.73 5.54 4.89
CA ALA A 74 1.84 6.79 5.63
C ALA A 74 2.20 6.54 7.10
N TYR A 75 1.49 5.59 7.72
CA TYR A 75 1.76 5.19 9.09
C TYR A 75 3.15 4.55 9.25
N THR A 76 3.60 3.76 8.29
CA THR A 76 4.93 3.15 8.31
C THR A 76 6.05 4.19 8.26
N ALA A 77 5.93 5.19 7.38
CA ALA A 77 6.88 6.29 7.30
C ALA A 77 6.95 7.07 8.63
N PHE A 78 5.78 7.37 9.22
CA PHE A 78 5.69 8.04 10.51
C PHE A 78 6.34 7.22 11.64
N ARG A 79 6.05 5.93 11.73
CA ARG A 79 6.63 5.03 12.73
C ARG A 79 8.14 4.94 12.61
N LEU A 80 8.65 4.79 11.40
CA LEU A 80 10.10 4.77 11.16
C LEU A 80 10.76 6.08 11.56
N PHE A 81 10.14 7.22 11.23
CA PHE A 81 10.60 8.54 11.67
C PHE A 81 10.64 8.65 13.20
N THR A 82 9.61 8.18 13.89
CA THR A 82 9.54 8.19 15.36
C THR A 82 10.66 7.33 15.98
N ASP A 83 10.89 6.14 15.42
CA ASP A 83 11.95 5.24 15.88
C ASP A 83 13.35 5.84 15.65
N VAL A 84 13.55 6.51 14.52
CA VAL A 84 14.81 7.23 14.20
C VAL A 84 15.01 8.41 15.14
N SER A 85 13.99 9.24 15.35
CA SER A 85 14.05 10.41 16.22
C SER A 85 14.18 10.05 17.71
N GLY A 86 13.69 8.88 18.10
CA GLY A 86 13.80 8.33 19.46
C GLY A 86 15.13 7.67 19.79
N GLY A 87 16.14 7.72 18.88
CA GLY A 87 17.46 7.15 19.13
C GLY A 87 17.49 5.61 19.11
N ILE A 88 16.43 4.95 18.66
CA ILE A 88 16.38 3.48 18.59
C ILE A 88 17.43 2.96 17.59
N PHE A 89 17.70 3.70 16.52
CA PHE A 89 18.71 3.34 15.53
C PHE A 89 20.14 3.36 16.11
N GLU A 90 20.47 4.31 16.98
CA GLU A 90 21.77 4.37 17.66
C GLU A 90 21.99 3.16 18.59
N ARG A 91 20.91 2.73 19.27
CA ARG A 91 20.92 1.51 20.08
C ARG A 91 21.16 0.26 19.24
N PHE A 92 20.57 0.16 18.05
CA PHE A 92 20.77 -0.99 17.16
C PHE A 92 22.18 -1.00 16.54
N GLN A 93 22.82 0.16 16.37
CA GLN A 93 24.19 0.24 15.90
C GLN A 93 25.21 -0.32 16.91
N SER A 94 24.90 -0.27 18.21
CA SER A 94 25.74 -0.86 19.26
C SER A 94 25.56 -2.37 19.42
N MET A 95 24.57 -2.98 18.75
CA MET A 95 24.30 -4.42 18.80
C MET A 95 24.95 -5.15 17.61
N PRO A 96 25.39 -6.40 17.77
CA PRO A 96 25.92 -7.21 16.68
C PRO A 96 24.82 -7.75 15.76
N ILE A 97 23.97 -6.86 15.21
CA ILE A 97 22.85 -7.17 14.33
C ILE A 97 23.19 -6.74 12.91
N ALA A 98 22.72 -7.49 11.91
CA ALA A 98 22.83 -7.09 10.52
C ALA A 98 22.09 -5.74 10.30
N ARG A 99 22.84 -4.70 9.91
CA ARG A 99 22.31 -3.31 9.79
C ARG A 99 21.05 -3.22 8.93
N SER A 100 20.96 -3.99 7.84
CA SER A 100 19.80 -4.03 6.95
C SER A 100 18.60 -4.79 7.55
N ALA A 101 18.81 -5.68 8.53
CA ALA A 101 17.72 -6.45 9.14
C ALA A 101 16.69 -5.57 9.85
N VAL A 102 17.12 -4.43 10.39
CA VAL A 102 16.21 -3.45 11.02
C VAL A 102 15.20 -2.90 10.02
N LEU A 103 15.66 -2.46 8.84
CA LEU A 103 14.77 -1.95 7.79
C LEU A 103 13.84 -3.04 7.25
N TRP A 104 14.37 -4.24 7.01
CA TRP A 104 13.56 -5.37 6.58
C TRP A 104 12.50 -5.75 7.62
N GLY A 105 12.82 -5.67 8.90
CA GLY A 105 11.85 -5.84 9.98
C GLY A 105 10.70 -4.84 9.91
N HIS A 106 10.97 -3.57 9.68
CA HIS A 106 9.95 -2.53 9.48
C HIS A 106 9.12 -2.78 8.23
N VAL A 107 9.77 -3.08 7.10
CA VAL A 107 9.10 -3.32 5.81
C VAL A 107 8.17 -4.53 5.88
N LEU A 108 8.64 -5.67 6.37
CA LEU A 108 7.81 -6.87 6.49
C LEU A 108 6.64 -6.67 7.47
N THR A 109 6.90 -5.97 8.58
CA THR A 109 5.85 -5.62 9.54
C THR A 109 4.76 -4.76 8.90
N SER A 110 5.16 -3.78 8.07
CA SER A 110 4.23 -2.94 7.32
C SER A 110 3.41 -3.74 6.32
N VAL A 111 4.04 -4.64 5.57
CA VAL A 111 3.32 -5.51 4.62
C VAL A 111 2.25 -6.33 5.35
N VAL A 112 2.59 -6.97 6.48
CA VAL A 112 1.61 -7.76 7.24
C VAL A 112 0.48 -6.89 7.79
N ALA A 113 0.79 -5.71 8.34
CA ALA A 113 -0.23 -4.78 8.83
C ALA A 113 -1.18 -4.33 7.73
N ASN A 114 -0.64 -4.00 6.55
CA ASN A 114 -1.44 -3.65 5.37
C ASN A 114 -2.32 -4.80 4.91
N LEU A 115 -1.81 -6.03 4.88
CA LEU A 115 -2.60 -7.21 4.50
C LEU A 115 -3.79 -7.43 5.45
N ILE A 116 -3.62 -7.21 6.76
CA ILE A 116 -4.72 -7.28 7.72
C ILE A 116 -5.75 -6.18 7.43
N SER A 117 -5.30 -4.94 7.18
CA SER A 117 -6.21 -3.83 6.84
C SER A 117 -6.96 -4.08 5.52
N LEU A 118 -6.27 -4.61 4.50
CA LEU A 118 -6.89 -5.00 3.23
C LEU A 118 -7.96 -6.09 3.44
N ALA A 119 -7.66 -7.11 4.26
CA ALA A 119 -8.63 -8.16 4.58
C ALA A 119 -9.88 -7.60 5.27
N LEU A 120 -9.72 -6.66 6.21
CA LEU A 120 -10.85 -5.98 6.86
C LEU A 120 -11.69 -5.19 5.86
N VAL A 121 -11.07 -4.43 4.96
CA VAL A 121 -11.78 -3.68 3.91
C VAL A 121 -12.55 -4.61 2.98
N VAL A 122 -11.95 -5.73 2.56
CA VAL A 122 -12.64 -6.74 1.73
C VAL A 122 -13.81 -7.36 2.49
N LEU A 123 -13.66 -7.68 3.78
CA LEU A 123 -14.75 -8.21 4.60
C LEU A 123 -15.94 -7.23 4.68
N VAL A 124 -15.65 -5.94 4.90
CA VAL A 124 -16.69 -4.90 4.88
C VAL A 124 -17.34 -4.79 3.50
N ALA A 125 -16.55 -4.81 2.42
CA ALA A 125 -17.09 -4.77 1.06
C ALA A 125 -18.01 -5.97 0.76
N VAL A 126 -17.65 -7.18 1.23
CA VAL A 126 -18.49 -8.38 1.11
C VAL A 126 -19.79 -8.22 1.89
N ALA A 127 -19.76 -7.65 3.10
CA ALA A 127 -20.94 -7.33 3.89
C ALA A 127 -21.85 -6.31 3.18
N MET A 128 -21.27 -5.36 2.44
CA MET A 128 -21.99 -4.36 1.63
C MET A 128 -22.53 -4.92 0.29
N GLY A 129 -22.27 -6.19 0.01
CA GLY A 129 -22.79 -6.86 -1.18
C GLY A 129 -21.83 -6.94 -2.36
N PHE A 130 -20.52 -6.74 -2.13
CA PHE A 130 -19.50 -7.12 -3.10
C PHE A 130 -19.61 -8.61 -3.41
N ARG A 131 -19.61 -8.95 -4.69
CA ARG A 131 -19.60 -10.33 -5.17
C ARG A 131 -18.63 -10.41 -6.34
N SER A 132 -17.75 -11.38 -6.27
CA SER A 132 -16.80 -11.72 -7.34
C SER A 132 -17.08 -13.15 -7.78
N GLY A 133 -17.10 -13.39 -9.09
CA GLY A 133 -17.09 -14.74 -9.66
C GLY A 133 -15.71 -15.37 -9.67
N ALA A 134 -14.69 -14.59 -9.36
CA ALA A 134 -13.27 -14.93 -9.52
C ALA A 134 -12.88 -16.22 -8.78
N GLY A 135 -12.22 -17.11 -9.50
CA GLY A 135 -11.61 -18.32 -8.95
C GLY A 135 -10.43 -18.03 -8.02
N VAL A 136 -9.98 -19.05 -7.30
CA VAL A 136 -8.87 -18.94 -6.33
C VAL A 136 -7.59 -18.36 -6.96
N LEU A 137 -7.29 -18.72 -8.21
CA LEU A 137 -6.08 -18.24 -8.90
C LEU A 137 -6.13 -16.72 -9.11
N ALA A 138 -7.28 -16.16 -9.48
CA ALA A 138 -7.45 -14.73 -9.64
C ALA A 138 -7.25 -13.98 -8.30
N TRP A 139 -7.79 -14.53 -7.21
CA TRP A 139 -7.56 -13.97 -5.88
C TRP A 139 -6.10 -14.02 -5.44
N VAL A 140 -5.39 -15.10 -5.76
CA VAL A 140 -3.93 -15.20 -5.52
C VAL A 140 -3.18 -14.15 -6.34
N ALA A 141 -3.56 -13.94 -7.60
CA ALA A 141 -2.96 -12.90 -8.45
C ALA A 141 -3.22 -11.49 -7.89
N VAL A 142 -4.45 -11.18 -7.47
CA VAL A 142 -4.79 -9.91 -6.81
C VAL A 142 -3.97 -9.71 -5.53
N LEU A 143 -3.89 -10.73 -4.68
CA LEU A 143 -3.10 -10.68 -3.46
C LEU A 143 -1.61 -10.46 -3.78
N GLY A 144 -1.06 -11.17 -4.74
CA GLY A 144 0.32 -11.02 -5.21
C GLY A 144 0.62 -9.60 -5.69
N LEU A 145 -0.28 -9.02 -6.49
CA LEU A 145 -0.15 -7.65 -7.00
C LEU A 145 -0.21 -6.62 -5.85
N LEU A 146 -1.15 -6.78 -4.91
CA LEU A 146 -1.28 -5.91 -3.74
C LEU A 146 -0.07 -6.01 -2.80
N VAL A 147 0.46 -7.21 -2.59
CA VAL A 147 1.69 -7.42 -1.80
C VAL A 147 2.88 -6.74 -2.48
N LEU A 148 3.03 -6.93 -3.79
CA LEU A 148 4.13 -6.33 -4.56
C LEU A 148 4.04 -4.79 -4.54
N PHE A 149 2.85 -4.23 -4.73
CA PHE A 149 2.61 -2.80 -4.65
C PHE A 149 2.87 -2.24 -3.24
N THR A 150 2.37 -2.93 -2.21
CA THR A 150 2.63 -2.56 -0.80
C THR A 150 4.13 -2.57 -0.51
N LEU A 151 4.84 -3.59 -0.95
CA LEU A 151 6.28 -3.72 -0.76
C LEU A 151 7.03 -2.58 -1.46
N ALA A 152 6.68 -2.26 -2.71
CA ALA A 152 7.27 -1.18 -3.48
C ALA A 152 7.10 0.18 -2.79
N LEU A 153 5.87 0.50 -2.39
CA LEU A 153 5.59 1.76 -1.71
C LEU A 153 6.19 1.81 -0.30
N THR A 154 6.27 0.69 0.40
CA THR A 154 6.90 0.65 1.74
C THR A 154 8.39 0.99 1.65
N TRP A 155 9.11 0.50 0.65
CA TRP A 155 10.50 0.88 0.42
C TRP A 155 10.66 2.36 0.08
N LEU A 156 9.74 2.94 -0.69
CA LEU A 156 9.72 4.38 -0.94
C LEU A 156 9.48 5.17 0.35
N ALA A 157 8.61 4.69 1.24
CA ALA A 157 8.30 5.33 2.52
C ALA A 157 9.46 5.29 3.54
N VAL A 158 10.40 4.37 3.38
CA VAL A 158 11.63 4.34 4.19
C VAL A 158 12.43 5.63 4.00
N ILE A 159 12.43 6.21 2.79
CA ILE A 159 13.21 7.42 2.50
C ILE A 159 12.78 8.60 3.39
N PRO A 160 11.52 9.08 3.35
CA PRO A 160 11.07 10.14 4.24
C PRO A 160 11.15 9.74 5.72
N GLY A 161 10.89 8.48 6.08
CA GLY A 161 11.06 7.98 7.44
C GLY A 161 12.48 8.16 7.98
N LEU A 162 13.51 8.05 7.12
CA LEU A 162 14.91 8.25 7.49
C LEU A 162 15.36 9.71 7.43
N THR A 163 14.79 10.53 6.53
CA THR A 163 15.34 11.86 6.17
C THR A 163 14.51 13.03 6.67
N ALA A 164 13.24 12.82 6.99
CA ALA A 164 12.39 13.90 7.48
C ALA A 164 12.92 14.48 8.79
N LYS A 165 12.70 15.78 8.96
CA LYS A 165 13.08 16.53 10.17
C LYS A 165 11.88 16.82 11.08
N SER A 166 10.67 16.58 10.59
CA SER A 166 9.42 16.83 11.32
C SER A 166 8.35 15.83 10.90
N VAL A 167 7.32 15.71 11.71
CA VAL A 167 6.11 14.91 11.42
C VAL A 167 5.43 15.39 10.14
N ASP A 168 5.38 16.71 9.93
CA ASP A 168 4.77 17.30 8.73
C ASP A 168 5.52 16.90 7.45
N GLY A 169 6.85 16.82 7.52
CA GLY A 169 7.67 16.36 6.41
C GLY A 169 7.41 14.91 6.01
N VAL A 170 7.17 14.04 7.00
CA VAL A 170 6.76 12.65 6.75
C VAL A 170 5.35 12.58 6.17
N SER A 171 4.42 13.35 6.72
CA SER A 171 3.03 13.37 6.30
C SER A 171 2.89 13.90 4.86
N GLY A 172 3.67 14.90 4.50
CA GLY A 172 3.69 15.48 3.15
C GLY A 172 3.98 14.47 2.03
N PHE A 173 4.80 13.46 2.29
CA PHE A 173 5.04 12.36 1.35
C PHE A 173 3.78 11.51 1.09
N SER A 174 2.92 11.37 2.08
CA SER A 174 1.79 10.45 2.03
C SER A 174 0.60 11.01 1.27
N TYR A 175 0.41 12.34 1.26
CA TYR A 175 -0.72 12.97 0.58
C TYR A 175 -0.81 12.64 -0.92
N PRO A 176 0.25 12.76 -1.72
CA PRO A 176 0.19 12.39 -3.12
C PRO A 176 -0.25 10.95 -3.34
N LEU A 177 0.21 10.01 -2.50
CA LEU A 177 -0.15 8.59 -2.61
C LEU A 177 -1.62 8.33 -2.32
N ILE A 178 -2.20 9.06 -1.35
CA ILE A 178 -3.62 8.94 -0.99
C ILE A 178 -4.51 9.60 -2.05
N PHE A 179 -4.06 10.70 -2.66
CA PHE A 179 -4.84 11.41 -3.67
C PHE A 179 -4.73 10.84 -5.09
N LEU A 180 -3.64 10.13 -5.39
CA LEU A 180 -3.41 9.57 -6.73
C LEU A 180 -4.55 8.68 -7.24
N PRO A 181 -5.20 7.81 -6.42
CA PRO A 181 -6.37 7.04 -6.84
C PRO A 181 -7.55 7.87 -7.30
N PHE A 182 -7.73 9.11 -6.81
CA PHE A 182 -8.82 9.98 -7.23
C PHE A 182 -8.64 10.51 -8.65
N ILE A 183 -7.39 10.59 -9.13
CA ILE A 183 -7.07 10.98 -10.51
C ILE A 183 -6.71 9.71 -11.30
N SER A 184 -7.57 8.69 -11.21
CA SER A 184 -7.39 7.39 -11.88
C SER A 184 -8.74 6.83 -12.32
N SER A 185 -8.75 5.61 -12.85
CA SER A 185 -9.98 4.87 -13.14
C SER A 185 -10.65 4.28 -11.89
N ALA A 186 -10.14 4.56 -10.69
CA ALA A 186 -10.58 3.92 -9.44
C ALA A 186 -12.05 4.24 -9.08
N PHE A 187 -12.45 5.50 -9.24
CA PHE A 187 -13.75 6.01 -8.77
C PHE A 187 -14.72 6.30 -9.91
N VAL A 188 -14.20 6.77 -11.04
CA VAL A 188 -14.99 7.11 -12.23
C VAL A 188 -14.22 6.70 -13.49
N PRO A 189 -14.93 6.36 -14.58
CA PRO A 189 -14.28 6.09 -15.86
C PRO A 189 -13.47 7.30 -16.37
N THR A 190 -12.27 7.05 -16.86
CA THR A 190 -11.38 8.11 -17.35
C THR A 190 -11.90 8.80 -18.62
N SER A 191 -12.85 8.19 -19.33
CA SER A 191 -13.45 8.74 -20.56
C SER A 191 -14.14 10.09 -20.36
N GLY A 192 -14.67 10.36 -19.15
CA GLY A 192 -15.29 11.64 -18.81
C GLY A 192 -14.33 12.76 -18.41
N MET A 193 -13.02 12.48 -18.31
CA MET A 193 -12.03 13.45 -17.84
C MET A 193 -11.56 14.37 -18.98
N PRO A 194 -11.21 15.66 -18.69
CA PRO A 194 -10.55 16.55 -19.66
C PRO A 194 -9.23 15.95 -20.17
N GLY A 195 -8.85 16.28 -21.42
CA GLY A 195 -7.73 15.67 -22.14
C GLY A 195 -6.43 15.52 -21.33
N PRO A 196 -5.86 16.58 -20.76
CA PRO A 196 -4.61 16.48 -19.98
C PRO A 196 -4.74 15.60 -18.73
N VAL A 197 -5.88 15.70 -18.01
CA VAL A 197 -6.16 14.89 -16.82
C VAL A 197 -6.34 13.42 -17.20
N ARG A 198 -7.07 13.17 -18.30
CA ARG A 198 -7.25 11.82 -18.85
C ARG A 198 -5.92 11.16 -19.19
N TRP A 199 -5.06 11.89 -19.89
CA TRP A 199 -3.74 11.38 -20.26
C TRP A 199 -2.93 10.98 -19.03
N PHE A 200 -2.87 11.85 -18.01
CA PHE A 200 -2.20 11.53 -16.74
C PHE A 200 -2.84 10.31 -16.05
N ALA A 201 -4.17 10.31 -15.93
CA ALA A 201 -4.92 9.22 -15.32
C ALA A 201 -4.65 7.87 -15.98
N GLN A 202 -4.52 7.84 -17.31
CA GLN A 202 -4.27 6.61 -18.07
C GLN A 202 -2.84 6.10 -17.98
N HIS A 203 -1.85 6.98 -17.74
CA HIS A 203 -0.43 6.61 -17.75
C HIS A 203 0.20 6.45 -16.36
N GLN A 204 -0.55 6.72 -15.30
CA GLN A 204 -0.05 6.58 -13.94
C GLN A 204 -0.30 5.15 -13.39
N PRO A 205 0.53 4.67 -12.43
CA PRO A 205 0.52 3.26 -11.99
C PRO A 205 -0.82 2.79 -11.40
N VAL A 206 -1.57 3.68 -10.73
CA VAL A 206 -2.79 3.29 -10.03
C VAL A 206 -3.86 2.79 -11.00
N THR A 207 -4.01 3.41 -12.17
CA THR A 207 -5.03 3.01 -13.16
C THR A 207 -4.78 1.59 -13.66
N SER A 208 -3.56 1.25 -14.04
CA SER A 208 -3.25 -0.11 -14.51
C SER A 208 -3.45 -1.15 -13.42
N ILE A 209 -3.07 -0.85 -12.17
CA ILE A 209 -3.28 -1.75 -11.03
C ILE A 209 -4.78 -1.94 -10.76
N VAL A 210 -5.55 -0.85 -10.72
CA VAL A 210 -7.00 -0.88 -10.48
C VAL A 210 -7.72 -1.67 -11.57
N ASN A 211 -7.40 -1.41 -12.84
CA ASN A 211 -8.00 -2.13 -13.96
C ASN A 211 -7.66 -3.63 -13.90
N THR A 212 -6.40 -3.98 -13.68
CA THR A 212 -5.98 -5.37 -13.51
C THR A 212 -6.75 -6.09 -12.40
N ILE A 213 -6.90 -5.47 -11.23
CA ILE A 213 -7.66 -6.06 -10.12
C ILE A 213 -9.13 -6.20 -10.50
N ARG A 214 -9.70 -5.20 -11.18
CA ARG A 214 -11.10 -5.21 -11.62
C ARG A 214 -11.37 -6.32 -12.62
N ASP A 215 -10.49 -6.49 -13.62
CA ASP A 215 -10.61 -7.53 -14.63
C ASP A 215 -10.49 -8.93 -14.00
N LEU A 216 -9.55 -9.12 -13.07
CA LEU A 216 -9.43 -10.36 -12.30
C LEU A 216 -10.69 -10.68 -11.49
N TYR A 217 -11.33 -9.67 -10.85
CA TYR A 217 -12.58 -9.90 -10.12
C TYR A 217 -13.77 -10.21 -11.01
N ALA A 218 -13.77 -9.65 -12.22
CA ALA A 218 -14.83 -9.82 -13.19
C ALA A 218 -14.66 -11.02 -14.13
N GLU A 219 -13.59 -11.82 -13.95
CA GLU A 219 -13.18 -12.92 -14.83
C GLU A 219 -13.01 -12.49 -16.30
N GLN A 220 -12.63 -11.22 -16.49
CA GLN A 220 -12.31 -10.70 -17.79
C GLN A 220 -10.85 -10.96 -18.14
N PRO A 221 -10.52 -11.08 -19.45
CA PRO A 221 -9.13 -11.18 -19.87
C PRO A 221 -8.35 -9.95 -19.38
N VAL A 222 -7.31 -10.20 -18.60
CA VAL A 222 -6.38 -9.15 -18.20
C VAL A 222 -5.57 -8.75 -19.43
N GLY A 223 -5.84 -7.57 -19.98
CA GLY A 223 -5.14 -7.03 -21.13
C GLY A 223 -3.72 -6.55 -20.78
N ASP A 224 -3.24 -5.56 -21.54
CA ASP A 224 -1.90 -4.96 -21.34
C ASP A 224 -1.74 -4.31 -19.97
N ASP A 225 -2.83 -3.91 -19.32
CA ASP A 225 -2.83 -3.30 -17.98
C ASP A 225 -2.13 -4.19 -16.94
N GLY A 226 -2.24 -5.52 -17.06
CA GLY A 226 -1.56 -6.47 -16.17
C GLY A 226 -0.05 -6.38 -16.22
N TRP A 227 0.52 -6.35 -17.41
CA TRP A 227 1.96 -6.19 -17.61
C TRP A 227 2.46 -4.81 -17.21
N ILE A 228 1.68 -3.77 -17.52
CA ILE A 228 1.97 -2.39 -17.14
C ILE A 228 1.96 -2.26 -15.61
N ALA A 229 0.97 -2.83 -14.92
CA ALA A 229 0.90 -2.84 -13.47
C ALA A 229 2.10 -3.55 -12.83
N LEU A 230 2.48 -4.72 -13.34
CA LEU A 230 3.67 -5.44 -12.87
C LEU A 230 4.94 -4.64 -13.11
N ALA A 231 5.11 -4.05 -14.30
CA ALA A 231 6.27 -3.22 -14.64
C ALA A 231 6.39 -2.02 -13.70
N TRP A 232 5.29 -1.32 -13.40
CA TRP A 232 5.26 -0.22 -12.43
C TRP A 232 5.62 -0.71 -11.02
N CYS A 233 5.02 -1.79 -10.54
CA CYS A 233 5.30 -2.31 -9.19
C CYS A 233 6.75 -2.74 -9.04
N VAL A 234 7.30 -3.47 -10.01
CA VAL A 234 8.71 -3.91 -10.00
C VAL A 234 9.65 -2.71 -10.13
N GLY A 235 9.37 -1.78 -11.05
CA GLY A 235 10.17 -0.57 -11.21
C GLY A 235 10.22 0.28 -9.95
N LEU A 236 9.07 0.55 -9.33
CA LEU A 236 8.96 1.28 -8.07
C LEU A 236 9.67 0.54 -6.92
N LEU A 237 9.59 -0.80 -6.88
CA LEU A 237 10.27 -1.61 -5.88
C LEU A 237 11.79 -1.50 -6.01
N LEU A 238 12.32 -1.65 -7.22
CA LEU A 238 13.76 -1.58 -7.46
C LEU A 238 14.31 -0.18 -7.15
N VAL A 239 13.65 0.86 -7.64
CA VAL A 239 14.02 2.26 -7.38
C VAL A 239 13.90 2.58 -5.89
N GLY A 240 12.77 2.23 -5.26
CA GLY A 240 12.53 2.46 -3.84
C GLY A 240 13.56 1.76 -2.97
N TYR A 241 13.85 0.49 -3.24
CA TYR A 241 14.87 -0.27 -2.52
C TYR A 241 16.26 0.35 -2.67
N ALA A 242 16.68 0.66 -3.90
CA ALA A 242 17.99 1.23 -4.17
C ALA A 242 18.18 2.60 -3.46
N LEU A 243 17.17 3.47 -3.56
CA LEU A 243 17.20 4.80 -2.92
C LEU A 243 17.16 4.69 -1.39
N ALA A 244 16.30 3.82 -0.85
CA ALA A 244 16.22 3.60 0.59
C ALA A 244 17.54 3.08 1.17
N MET A 245 18.16 2.09 0.53
CA MET A 245 19.46 1.55 0.95
C MET A 245 20.56 2.60 0.83
N ARG A 246 20.59 3.38 -0.24
CA ARG A 246 21.56 4.48 -0.40
C ARG A 246 21.40 5.53 0.71
N THR A 247 20.17 5.92 1.02
CA THR A 247 19.87 6.88 2.09
C THR A 247 20.27 6.33 3.46
N TYR A 248 19.99 5.06 3.69
CA TYR A 248 20.34 4.38 4.92
C TYR A 248 21.87 4.32 5.13
N HIS A 249 22.63 3.91 4.10
CA HIS A 249 24.08 3.88 4.19
C HIS A 249 24.70 5.25 4.44
N ARG A 250 24.17 6.32 3.83
CA ARG A 250 24.63 7.70 4.06
C ARG A 250 24.35 8.21 5.48
N LYS A 251 23.31 7.69 6.13
CA LYS A 251 22.95 8.11 7.50
C LYS A 251 23.79 7.41 8.56
N ILE A 252 24.36 6.24 8.23
CA ILE A 252 25.14 5.41 9.16
C ILE A 252 26.66 5.59 8.96
N ALA A 253 27.06 6.14 7.80
CA ALA A 253 28.45 6.54 7.54
C ALA A 253 28.80 7.83 8.27
#